data_1cebe80a40c6494e7af50e70385229d0
#
_entry.id   1cebe80a40c6494e7af50e70385229d0
#
_cell.length_a   1.000
_cell.length_b   1.000
_cell.length_c   1.000
_cell.angle_alpha   90.00
_cell.angle_beta   90.00
_cell.angle_gamma   90.00
#
_symmetry.space_group_name_H-M   'P 1'
#
loop_
_entity.id
_entity.type
_entity.pdbx_description
1 polymer ?
#
loop_
_entity_poly.entity_id
_entity_poly.type
_entity_poly.pdbx_seq_one_letter_code
_entity_poly.pdbx_strand_id
1 'polypeptide(L)'
;MALKKYNPVTPGMRQLVLVDRRDLWRGKPEKALTEGLTKSGGRNNQGRTTVYHRGGGHKRRYRMIDFKRQKFDVVGTVERLEYDPNRSAFIALINYDDGEKAYILAPQRLAVGDKVVSGERVDVRPGNAMPLRNMPVGTIIHNIELKPQGGGKMVRSAGSFAQLVGRDTGYAQVKLASGELRIVRAECMATVGAVSNPDHGNRNLGKAGRKRWLGIRPTTRGVAMNPVDHPHGGGEGRTSGGRHPVTPWGKPTKGKRT
;
A
#
# COMPACT_ATOMS: atom_id res chain seq x y z
N MET A 1 -8.35 0.51 -14.63
CA MET A 1 -7.94 1.88 -14.95
C MET A 1 -6.85 1.82 -15.97
N ALA A 2 -6.80 2.76 -16.90
CA ALA A 2 -5.83 2.75 -17.99
C ALA A 2 -4.53 3.47 -17.59
N LEU A 3 -3.44 3.11 -18.21
CA LEU A 3 -2.18 3.85 -18.14
C LEU A 3 -2.21 5.02 -19.13
N LYS A 4 -1.81 6.20 -18.67
CA LYS A 4 -1.69 7.40 -19.49
C LYS A 4 -0.24 7.58 -19.93
N LYS A 5 -0.02 7.53 -21.23
CA LYS A 5 1.26 7.89 -21.88
C LYS A 5 1.21 9.38 -22.27
N TYR A 6 2.38 9.97 -22.42
CA TYR A 6 2.52 11.39 -22.77
C TYR A 6 3.36 11.53 -24.04
N ASN A 7 3.12 12.57 -24.82
CA ASN A 7 3.92 12.90 -25.97
C ASN A 7 5.38 13.18 -25.57
N PRO A 8 6.38 12.68 -26.30
CA PRO A 8 7.80 12.77 -25.93
C PRO A 8 8.40 14.15 -26.25
N VAL A 9 7.76 15.21 -25.79
CA VAL A 9 8.17 16.62 -26.07
C VAL A 9 9.45 16.97 -25.34
N THR A 10 9.69 16.39 -24.16
CA THR A 10 10.91 16.62 -23.36
C THR A 10 11.51 15.29 -22.90
N PRO A 11 12.83 15.26 -22.56
CA PRO A 11 13.48 14.02 -22.06
C PRO A 11 12.75 13.41 -20.89
N GLY A 12 12.21 14.20 -19.95
CA GLY A 12 11.48 13.73 -18.79
C GLY A 12 10.07 13.19 -19.10
N MET A 13 9.51 13.49 -20.27
CA MET A 13 8.22 13.00 -20.73
C MET A 13 8.33 11.80 -21.67
N ARG A 14 9.49 11.56 -22.27
CA ARG A 14 9.70 10.50 -23.26
C ARG A 14 9.28 9.11 -22.77
N GLN A 15 9.58 8.78 -21.53
CA GLN A 15 9.26 7.50 -20.91
C GLN A 15 8.20 7.61 -19.82
N LEU A 16 7.52 8.75 -19.72
CA LEU A 16 6.54 8.98 -18.68
C LEU A 16 5.28 8.16 -18.92
N VAL A 17 4.97 7.30 -17.97
CA VAL A 17 3.72 6.53 -17.94
C VAL A 17 3.13 6.66 -16.53
N LEU A 18 1.94 7.17 -16.41
CA LEU A 18 1.23 7.35 -15.15
C LEU A 18 -0.10 6.63 -15.16
N VAL A 19 -0.62 6.31 -13.99
CA VAL A 19 -1.99 5.81 -13.86
C VAL A 19 -2.96 6.96 -14.16
N ASP A 20 -3.98 6.69 -14.96
CA ASP A 20 -5.06 7.64 -15.22
C ASP A 20 -5.92 7.79 -13.95
N ARG A 21 -6.27 9.03 -13.64
CA ARG A 21 -7.04 9.40 -12.43
C ARG A 21 -8.28 10.22 -12.77
N ARG A 22 -8.75 10.16 -14.02
CA ARG A 22 -9.89 10.98 -14.46
C ARG A 22 -11.16 10.65 -13.70
N ASP A 23 -11.33 9.38 -13.34
CA ASP A 23 -12.51 8.86 -12.66
C ASP A 23 -12.47 9.08 -11.13
N LEU A 24 -11.37 9.64 -10.61
CA LEU A 24 -11.23 9.95 -9.19
C LEU A 24 -11.65 11.38 -8.89
N TRP A 25 -12.17 11.58 -7.68
CA TRP A 25 -12.49 12.89 -7.15
C TRP A 25 -11.28 13.84 -7.19
N ARG A 26 -11.49 15.05 -7.72
CA ARG A 26 -10.44 16.06 -7.87
C ARG A 26 -10.47 17.14 -6.81
N GLY A 27 -11.49 17.16 -5.98
CA GLY A 27 -11.67 18.13 -4.91
C GLY A 27 -10.80 17.84 -3.68
N LYS A 28 -11.04 18.60 -2.61
CA LYS A 28 -10.36 18.42 -1.33
C LYS A 28 -10.87 17.16 -0.62
N PRO A 29 -10.01 16.47 0.16
CA PRO A 29 -10.46 15.36 1.00
C PRO A 29 -11.37 15.86 2.13
N GLU A 30 -12.11 14.93 2.74
CA GLU A 30 -12.94 15.22 3.91
C GLU A 30 -12.06 15.76 5.05
N LYS A 31 -12.36 16.98 5.52
CA LYS A 31 -11.52 17.69 6.49
C LYS A 31 -11.48 16.97 7.84
N ALA A 32 -12.62 16.47 8.29
CA ALA A 32 -12.76 15.76 9.56
C ALA A 32 -11.96 14.46 9.61
N LEU A 33 -11.73 13.82 8.45
CA LEU A 33 -10.99 12.58 8.32
C LEU A 33 -9.53 12.78 7.89
N THR A 34 -8.98 13.99 8.04
CA THR A 34 -7.59 14.28 7.65
C THR A 34 -6.81 14.95 8.74
N GLU A 35 -5.58 14.49 8.92
CA GLU A 35 -4.62 15.03 9.89
C GLU A 35 -3.35 15.55 9.23
N GLY A 36 -2.62 16.40 9.94
CA GLY A 36 -1.29 16.84 9.55
C GLY A 36 -0.31 15.68 9.60
N LEU A 37 0.50 15.50 8.54
CA LEU A 37 1.55 14.48 8.52
C LEU A 37 2.92 15.13 8.63
N THR A 38 3.55 14.97 9.79
CA THR A 38 4.94 15.37 10.02
C THR A 38 5.90 14.34 9.43
N LYS A 39 6.95 14.82 8.76
CA LYS A 39 7.95 13.96 8.12
C LYS A 39 9.22 13.92 8.98
N SER A 40 9.61 12.73 9.41
CA SER A 40 10.85 12.53 10.18
C SER A 40 12.13 12.50 9.34
N GLY A 41 12.01 12.41 8.00
CA GLY A 41 13.16 12.30 7.11
C GLY A 41 13.97 11.01 7.31
N GLY A 42 13.36 9.97 7.84
CA GLY A 42 14.02 8.68 8.15
C GLY A 42 14.79 8.69 9.47
N ARG A 43 14.60 9.69 10.34
CA ARG A 43 15.21 9.78 11.66
C ARG A 43 14.31 9.18 12.72
N ASN A 44 14.93 8.55 13.72
CA ASN A 44 14.26 8.06 14.92
C ASN A 44 14.05 9.19 15.96
N ASN A 45 13.57 8.84 17.15
CA ASN A 45 13.38 9.77 18.27
C ASN A 45 14.69 10.41 18.79
N GLN A 46 15.85 9.76 18.55
CA GLN A 46 17.18 10.27 18.91
C GLN A 46 17.81 11.11 17.77
N GLY A 47 17.11 11.36 16.67
CA GLY A 47 17.62 12.10 15.52
C GLY A 47 18.55 11.31 14.59
N ARG A 48 18.82 10.03 14.88
CA ARG A 48 19.69 9.17 14.05
C ARG A 48 18.93 8.64 12.84
N THR A 49 19.60 8.55 11.69
CA THR A 49 19.03 7.99 10.47
C THR A 49 18.91 6.47 10.59
N THR A 50 17.68 5.98 10.69
CA THR A 50 17.36 4.55 10.75
C THR A 50 16.80 4.01 9.42
N VAL A 51 16.26 4.91 8.58
CA VAL A 51 15.78 4.58 7.24
C VAL A 51 16.44 5.51 6.23
N TYR A 52 17.30 4.93 5.38
CA TYR A 52 18.00 5.68 4.34
C TYR A 52 17.07 6.13 3.21
N HIS A 53 17.54 7.10 2.44
CA HIS A 53 16.91 7.59 1.21
C HIS A 53 15.49 8.16 1.41
N ARG A 54 15.18 8.66 2.60
CA ARG A 54 13.93 9.35 2.93
C ARG A 54 14.18 10.82 3.20
N GLY A 55 13.27 11.67 2.75
CA GLY A 55 13.29 13.10 3.06
C GLY A 55 12.79 13.98 1.94
N GLY A 56 12.39 15.19 2.30
CA GLY A 56 11.77 16.17 1.38
C GLY A 56 10.44 15.70 0.82
N GLY A 57 10.20 16.02 -0.44
CA GLY A 57 8.95 15.69 -1.15
C GLY A 57 7.79 16.61 -0.80
N HIS A 58 6.72 16.52 -1.56
CA HIS A 58 5.53 17.34 -1.41
C HIS A 58 4.88 17.18 -0.03
N LYS A 59 4.35 18.27 0.57
CA LYS A 59 3.56 18.23 1.81
C LYS A 59 2.34 17.33 1.63
N ARG A 60 2.04 16.50 2.63
CA ARG A 60 0.92 15.56 2.58
C ARG A 60 0.07 15.70 3.83
N ARG A 61 -1.22 15.39 3.71
CA ARG A 61 -2.10 15.13 4.84
C ARG A 61 -2.33 13.62 4.94
N TYR A 62 -2.38 13.11 6.14
CA TYR A 62 -2.80 11.74 6.41
C TYR A 62 -4.33 11.65 6.29
N ARG A 63 -4.84 10.56 5.70
CA ARG A 63 -6.27 10.21 5.71
C ARG A 63 -6.45 9.10 6.72
N MET A 64 -7.37 9.31 7.64
CA MET A 64 -7.79 8.27 8.60
C MET A 64 -8.62 7.24 7.86
N ILE A 65 -8.06 6.03 7.73
CA ILE A 65 -8.71 4.92 7.03
C ILE A 65 -9.24 3.96 8.07
N ASP A 66 -10.49 3.55 7.93
CA ASP A 66 -11.07 2.50 8.74
C ASP A 66 -10.54 1.13 8.28
N PHE A 67 -9.49 0.66 8.93
CA PHE A 67 -8.94 -0.68 8.72
C PHE A 67 -9.62 -1.75 9.54
N LYS A 68 -10.41 -1.34 10.54
CA LYS A 68 -11.06 -2.28 11.46
C LYS A 68 -12.42 -2.74 10.97
N ARG A 69 -13.14 -1.84 10.28
CA ARG A 69 -14.48 -2.14 9.75
C ARG A 69 -15.44 -2.64 10.84
N GLN A 70 -15.41 -1.99 12.01
CA GLN A 70 -16.16 -2.41 13.20
C GLN A 70 -17.61 -1.87 13.25
N LYS A 71 -18.00 -1.04 12.30
CA LYS A 71 -19.39 -0.56 12.20
C LYS A 71 -20.23 -1.64 11.53
N PHE A 72 -20.79 -2.53 12.36
CA PHE A 72 -21.50 -3.71 11.89
C PHE A 72 -22.96 -3.38 11.53
N ASP A 73 -23.45 -4.05 10.50
CA ASP A 73 -24.85 -4.08 10.04
C ASP A 73 -25.41 -2.70 9.63
N VAL A 74 -24.56 -1.69 9.49
CA VAL A 74 -24.94 -0.37 8.97
C VAL A 74 -24.51 -0.29 7.49
N VAL A 75 -25.47 0.04 6.64
CA VAL A 75 -25.23 0.23 5.21
C VAL A 75 -24.53 1.55 5.00
N GLY A 76 -23.45 1.52 4.23
CA GLY A 76 -22.76 2.71 3.79
C GLY A 76 -22.76 2.82 2.26
N THR A 77 -23.05 4.01 1.75
CA THR A 77 -23.04 4.30 0.31
C THR A 77 -21.71 4.94 -0.08
N VAL A 78 -21.10 4.49 -1.17
CA VAL A 78 -19.87 5.09 -1.72
C VAL A 78 -20.20 6.46 -2.30
N GLU A 79 -19.75 7.53 -1.63
CA GLU A 79 -19.95 8.90 -2.08
C GLU A 79 -18.98 9.25 -3.22
N ARG A 80 -17.71 8.88 -3.08
CA ARG A 80 -16.66 9.16 -4.08
C ARG A 80 -15.42 8.30 -3.89
N LEU A 81 -14.64 8.16 -4.97
CA LEU A 81 -13.34 7.52 -4.98
C LEU A 81 -12.25 8.59 -5.00
N GLU A 82 -11.23 8.48 -4.14
CA GLU A 82 -10.18 9.48 -3.98
C GLU A 82 -8.77 8.90 -4.16
N TYR A 83 -7.87 9.78 -4.60
CA TYR A 83 -6.44 9.52 -4.58
C TYR A 83 -5.85 9.85 -3.19
N ASP A 84 -5.15 8.91 -2.58
CA ASP A 84 -4.37 9.14 -1.37
C ASP A 84 -2.86 9.15 -1.69
N PRO A 85 -2.13 10.28 -1.42
CA PRO A 85 -0.69 10.36 -1.65
C PRO A 85 0.14 9.49 -0.67
N ASN A 86 -0.47 8.93 0.39
CA ASN A 86 0.23 8.17 1.42
C ASN A 86 0.25 6.67 1.14
N ARG A 87 -0.54 6.21 0.17
CA ARG A 87 -0.63 4.79 -0.22
C ARG A 87 -0.71 4.62 -1.73
N SER A 88 -0.49 3.41 -2.16
CA SER A 88 -0.56 3.05 -3.58
C SER A 88 -1.98 2.77 -4.06
N ALA A 89 -2.84 2.25 -3.17
CA ALA A 89 -4.25 2.01 -3.42
C ALA A 89 -5.07 3.31 -3.43
N PHE A 90 -6.21 3.32 -4.11
CA PHE A 90 -7.22 4.35 -3.96
C PHE A 90 -8.07 4.09 -2.71
N ILE A 91 -8.76 5.13 -2.26
CA ILE A 91 -9.65 5.10 -1.11
C ILE A 91 -11.06 5.48 -1.55
N ALA A 92 -12.05 4.98 -0.86
CA ALA A 92 -13.45 5.35 -1.03
C ALA A 92 -13.95 6.08 0.22
N LEU A 93 -14.61 7.20 0.02
CA LEU A 93 -15.38 7.86 1.08
C LEU A 93 -16.75 7.21 1.12
N ILE A 94 -17.09 6.67 2.27
CA ILE A 94 -18.37 6.05 2.56
C ILE A 94 -19.18 7.01 3.41
N ASN A 95 -20.45 7.18 3.06
CA ASN A 95 -21.46 7.84 3.88
C ASN A 95 -22.41 6.76 4.41
N TYR A 96 -22.40 6.54 5.71
CA TYR A 96 -23.29 5.59 6.36
C TYR A 96 -24.69 6.16 6.51
N ASP A 97 -25.70 5.29 6.61
CA ASP A 97 -27.11 5.69 6.71
C ASP A 97 -27.40 6.53 7.98
N ASP A 98 -26.52 6.45 9.00
CA ASP A 98 -26.58 7.29 10.20
C ASP A 98 -25.88 8.67 10.02
N GLY A 99 -25.36 8.98 8.82
CA GLY A 99 -24.71 10.24 8.48
C GLY A 99 -23.21 10.30 8.83
N GLU A 100 -22.65 9.27 9.47
CA GLU A 100 -21.20 9.20 9.71
C GLU A 100 -20.45 8.90 8.43
N LYS A 101 -19.29 9.55 8.24
CA LYS A 101 -18.41 9.32 7.09
C LYS A 101 -17.15 8.58 7.51
N ALA A 102 -16.67 7.67 6.67
CA ALA A 102 -15.41 6.98 6.86
C ALA A 102 -14.68 6.75 5.53
N TYR A 103 -13.34 6.71 5.57
CA TYR A 103 -12.56 6.23 4.43
C TYR A 103 -12.28 4.74 4.57
N ILE A 104 -12.44 4.01 3.47
CA ILE A 104 -12.00 2.62 3.35
C ILE A 104 -11.02 2.46 2.19
N LEU A 105 -10.28 1.34 2.15
CA LEU A 105 -9.55 0.96 0.93
C LEU A 105 -10.57 0.63 -0.16
N ALA A 106 -10.44 1.26 -1.31
CA ALA A 106 -11.31 0.96 -2.43
C ALA A 106 -10.88 -0.38 -3.07
N PRO A 107 -11.75 -1.39 -3.14
CA PRO A 107 -11.49 -2.58 -3.95
C PRO A 107 -11.64 -2.26 -5.45
N GLN A 108 -11.18 -3.17 -6.29
CA GLN A 108 -11.46 -3.14 -7.72
C GLN A 108 -12.96 -3.31 -7.94
N ARG A 109 -13.48 -2.66 -8.98
CA ARG A 109 -14.88 -2.68 -9.40
C ARG A 109 -15.87 -2.00 -8.45
N LEU A 110 -15.39 -1.32 -7.41
CA LEU A 110 -16.24 -0.47 -6.59
C LEU A 110 -16.51 0.84 -7.32
N ALA A 111 -17.77 1.20 -7.47
CA ALA A 111 -18.22 2.44 -8.10
C ALA A 111 -18.87 3.40 -7.09
N VAL A 112 -19.03 4.65 -7.51
CA VAL A 112 -19.80 5.64 -6.76
C VAL A 112 -21.28 5.23 -6.78
N GLY A 113 -21.94 5.27 -5.62
CA GLY A 113 -23.32 4.82 -5.43
C GLY A 113 -23.44 3.37 -4.97
N ASP A 114 -22.36 2.56 -5.02
CA ASP A 114 -22.40 1.20 -4.51
C ASP A 114 -22.60 1.19 -2.98
N LYS A 115 -23.29 0.16 -2.50
CA LYS A 115 -23.52 -0.07 -1.08
C LYS A 115 -22.49 -1.04 -0.53
N VAL A 116 -21.94 -0.73 0.65
CA VAL A 116 -20.99 -1.57 1.38
C VAL A 116 -21.45 -1.76 2.82
N VAL A 117 -21.29 -2.97 3.31
CA VAL A 117 -21.68 -3.35 4.67
C VAL A 117 -20.53 -4.12 5.33
N SER A 118 -20.39 -3.96 6.63
CA SER A 118 -19.54 -4.80 7.46
C SER A 118 -20.45 -5.54 8.45
N GLY A 119 -20.26 -6.83 8.64
CA GLY A 119 -21.11 -7.58 9.55
C GLY A 119 -20.64 -9.02 9.74
N GLU A 120 -21.33 -9.77 10.56
CA GLU A 120 -21.02 -11.16 10.83
C GLU A 120 -21.26 -12.03 9.57
N ARG A 121 -22.39 -11.81 8.89
CA ARG A 121 -22.75 -12.50 7.63
C ARG A 121 -23.32 -11.48 6.66
N VAL A 122 -22.55 -11.16 5.63
CA VAL A 122 -22.96 -10.21 4.59
C VAL A 122 -22.71 -10.83 3.20
N ASP A 123 -23.36 -10.29 2.18
CA ASP A 123 -23.18 -10.73 0.81
C ASP A 123 -21.72 -10.64 0.37
N VAL A 124 -21.28 -11.57 -0.48
CA VAL A 124 -19.93 -11.61 -1.06
C VAL A 124 -19.85 -10.60 -2.21
N ARG A 125 -19.86 -9.31 -1.87
CA ARG A 125 -19.72 -8.20 -2.82
C ARG A 125 -18.44 -7.41 -2.54
N PRO A 126 -17.77 -6.85 -3.58
CA PRO A 126 -16.57 -6.04 -3.37
C PRO A 126 -16.83 -4.89 -2.40
N GLY A 127 -15.99 -4.77 -1.36
CA GLY A 127 -16.09 -3.75 -0.33
C GLY A 127 -16.79 -4.19 0.95
N ASN A 128 -17.55 -5.27 0.93
CA ASN A 128 -18.13 -5.85 2.15
C ASN A 128 -17.06 -6.51 3.00
N ALA A 129 -17.20 -6.43 4.31
CA ALA A 129 -16.25 -7.01 5.26
C ALA A 129 -16.97 -7.95 6.23
N MET A 130 -16.35 -9.11 6.46
CA MET A 130 -16.87 -10.11 7.39
C MET A 130 -15.74 -10.98 7.95
N PRO A 131 -15.97 -11.74 9.04
CA PRO A 131 -15.00 -12.72 9.54
C PRO A 131 -14.72 -13.83 8.52
N LEU A 132 -13.47 -14.29 8.49
CA LEU A 132 -13.04 -15.35 7.56
C LEU A 132 -13.85 -16.64 7.72
N ARG A 133 -14.37 -16.92 8.93
CA ARG A 133 -15.21 -18.10 9.20
C ARG A 133 -16.50 -18.12 8.38
N ASN A 134 -17.02 -16.96 7.99
CA ASN A 134 -18.28 -16.83 7.28
C ASN A 134 -18.10 -16.63 5.77
N MET A 135 -16.87 -16.41 5.31
CA MET A 135 -16.58 -16.26 3.88
C MET A 135 -16.55 -17.60 3.16
N PRO A 136 -17.11 -17.73 1.96
CA PRO A 136 -16.95 -18.91 1.12
C PRO A 136 -15.47 -19.16 0.76
N VAL A 137 -15.09 -20.43 0.70
CA VAL A 137 -13.78 -20.83 0.17
C VAL A 137 -13.66 -20.43 -1.30
N GLY A 138 -12.47 -20.00 -1.73
CA GLY A 138 -12.23 -19.47 -3.07
C GLY A 138 -12.39 -17.95 -3.17
N THR A 139 -12.99 -17.29 -2.18
CA THR A 139 -13.19 -15.83 -2.22
C THR A 139 -11.88 -15.07 -2.28
N ILE A 140 -11.83 -14.07 -3.16
CA ILE A 140 -10.72 -13.11 -3.23
C ILE A 140 -10.95 -12.02 -2.16
N ILE A 141 -9.93 -11.78 -1.36
CA ILE A 141 -10.00 -10.90 -0.19
C ILE A 141 -8.80 -9.96 -0.08
N HIS A 142 -8.98 -8.88 0.64
CA HIS A 142 -7.92 -7.92 0.99
C HIS A 142 -8.15 -7.36 2.40
N ASN A 143 -7.26 -6.47 2.87
CA ASN A 143 -7.35 -5.83 4.18
C ASN A 143 -7.55 -6.83 5.32
N ILE A 144 -6.71 -7.88 5.36
CA ILE A 144 -6.87 -9.02 6.25
C ILE A 144 -6.25 -8.71 7.62
N GLU A 145 -6.97 -9.00 8.68
CA GLU A 145 -6.45 -8.94 10.04
C GLU A 145 -5.51 -10.10 10.34
N LEU A 146 -4.52 -9.85 11.21
CA LEU A 146 -3.63 -10.89 11.78
C LEU A 146 -4.09 -11.39 13.14
N LYS A 147 -4.77 -10.52 13.87
CA LYS A 147 -5.40 -10.81 15.17
C LYS A 147 -6.80 -10.24 15.16
N PRO A 148 -7.78 -10.90 15.76
CA PRO A 148 -9.14 -10.37 15.85
C PRO A 148 -9.15 -8.96 16.43
N GLN A 149 -9.95 -8.08 15.86
CA GLN A 149 -10.11 -6.66 16.23
C GLN A 149 -8.83 -5.79 16.12
N GLY A 150 -7.73 -6.35 15.57
CA GLY A 150 -6.47 -5.64 15.39
C GLY A 150 -6.41 -4.70 14.18
N GLY A 151 -7.45 -4.70 13.36
CA GLY A 151 -7.51 -4.01 12.08
C GLY A 151 -6.70 -4.69 10.98
N GLY A 152 -7.09 -4.50 9.74
CA GLY A 152 -6.43 -5.10 8.59
C GLY A 152 -4.98 -4.66 8.46
N LYS A 153 -4.06 -5.61 8.35
CA LYS A 153 -2.61 -5.40 8.24
C LYS A 153 -2.00 -5.99 6.99
N MET A 154 -2.57 -7.08 6.45
CA MET A 154 -2.10 -7.73 5.23
C MET A 154 -2.93 -7.30 4.01
N VAL A 155 -2.33 -7.41 2.83
CA VAL A 155 -3.00 -7.25 1.53
C VAL A 155 -3.69 -5.88 1.41
N ARG A 156 -2.91 -4.79 1.52
CA ARG A 156 -3.42 -3.40 1.45
C ARG A 156 -2.82 -2.58 0.30
N SER A 157 -1.80 -3.11 -0.36
CA SER A 157 -1.14 -2.42 -1.47
C SER A 157 -1.97 -2.47 -2.75
N ALA A 158 -1.73 -1.52 -3.66
CA ALA A 158 -2.39 -1.47 -4.96
C ALA A 158 -2.33 -2.80 -5.71
N GLY A 159 -3.47 -3.25 -6.22
CA GLY A 159 -3.59 -4.48 -7.00
C GLY A 159 -3.40 -5.77 -6.22
N SER A 160 -3.06 -5.72 -4.92
CA SER A 160 -2.85 -6.92 -4.13
C SER A 160 -4.18 -7.61 -3.80
N PHE A 161 -4.11 -8.94 -3.69
CA PHE A 161 -5.21 -9.79 -3.27
C PHE A 161 -4.66 -11.03 -2.58
N ALA A 162 -5.51 -11.69 -1.83
CA ALA A 162 -5.29 -13.02 -1.30
C ALA A 162 -6.54 -13.87 -1.55
N GLN A 163 -6.40 -15.18 -1.52
CA GLN A 163 -7.51 -16.11 -1.70
C GLN A 163 -7.70 -16.95 -0.45
N LEU A 164 -8.92 -17.05 0.01
CA LEU A 164 -9.29 -18.00 1.07
C LEU A 164 -9.32 -19.40 0.47
N VAL A 165 -8.40 -20.26 0.89
CA VAL A 165 -8.22 -21.62 0.33
C VAL A 165 -8.96 -22.65 1.13
N GLY A 166 -8.99 -22.50 2.47
CA GLY A 166 -9.63 -23.46 3.35
C GLY A 166 -10.00 -22.85 4.69
N ARG A 167 -10.87 -23.53 5.40
CA ARG A 167 -11.27 -23.22 6.78
C ARG A 167 -11.28 -24.53 7.56
N ASP A 168 -10.73 -24.47 8.74
CA ASP A 168 -10.72 -25.57 9.70
C ASP A 168 -11.09 -25.03 11.08
N THR A 169 -11.17 -25.87 12.07
CA THR A 169 -11.62 -25.58 13.42
C THR A 169 -10.87 -24.37 14.02
N GLY A 170 -11.48 -23.17 13.94
CA GLY A 170 -10.95 -21.91 14.47
C GLY A 170 -9.89 -21.20 13.62
N TYR A 171 -9.48 -21.76 12.48
CA TYR A 171 -8.46 -21.18 11.60
C TYR A 171 -8.92 -21.12 10.13
N ALA A 172 -8.34 -20.17 9.40
CA ALA A 172 -8.52 -20.00 7.97
C ALA A 172 -7.17 -20.02 7.26
N GLN A 173 -7.09 -20.74 6.14
CA GLN A 173 -5.91 -20.79 5.29
C GLN A 173 -6.06 -19.80 4.15
N VAL A 174 -5.11 -18.87 4.07
CA VAL A 174 -5.11 -17.78 3.10
C VAL A 174 -3.87 -17.87 2.22
N LYS A 175 -4.05 -17.97 0.91
CA LYS A 175 -2.99 -17.92 -0.10
C LYS A 175 -2.73 -16.48 -0.50
N LEU A 176 -1.53 -15.98 -0.23
CA LEU A 176 -1.08 -14.65 -0.61
C LEU A 176 -0.67 -14.59 -2.10
N ALA A 177 -0.58 -13.38 -2.65
CA ALA A 177 -0.11 -13.16 -4.02
C ALA A 177 1.33 -13.65 -4.27
N SER A 178 2.14 -13.78 -3.22
CA SER A 178 3.49 -14.39 -3.28
C SER A 178 3.47 -15.91 -3.46
N GLY A 179 2.30 -16.56 -3.35
CA GLY A 179 2.15 -18.03 -3.31
C GLY A 179 2.24 -18.62 -1.90
N GLU A 180 2.66 -17.86 -0.90
CA GLU A 180 2.74 -18.30 0.50
C GLU A 180 1.35 -18.61 1.06
N LEU A 181 1.21 -19.75 1.73
CA LEU A 181 0.03 -20.11 2.51
C LEU A 181 0.23 -19.64 3.94
N ARG A 182 -0.73 -18.89 4.44
CA ARG A 182 -0.77 -18.40 5.82
C ARG A 182 -2.00 -18.91 6.56
N ILE A 183 -1.80 -19.25 7.82
CA ILE A 183 -2.88 -19.62 8.74
C ILE A 183 -3.18 -18.41 9.61
N VAL A 184 -4.45 -18.02 9.66
CA VAL A 184 -4.98 -16.89 10.43
C VAL A 184 -6.18 -17.37 11.21
N ARG A 185 -6.48 -16.81 12.39
CA ARG A 185 -7.69 -17.13 13.14
C ARG A 185 -8.93 -16.86 12.29
N ALA A 186 -9.89 -17.76 12.32
CA ALA A 186 -11.12 -17.66 11.52
C ALA A 186 -12.03 -16.47 11.92
N GLU A 187 -11.83 -15.92 13.11
CA GLU A 187 -12.52 -14.71 13.62
C GLU A 187 -11.97 -13.42 13.00
N CYS A 188 -10.77 -13.44 12.40
CA CYS A 188 -10.17 -12.26 11.80
C CYS A 188 -11.02 -11.74 10.65
N MET A 189 -11.21 -10.42 10.62
CA MET A 189 -11.95 -9.72 9.57
C MET A 189 -11.12 -9.64 8.29
N ALA A 190 -11.81 -9.69 7.16
CA ALA A 190 -11.26 -9.36 5.86
C ALA A 190 -12.31 -8.67 5.00
N THR A 191 -11.87 -7.96 3.96
CA THR A 191 -12.76 -7.30 2.99
C THR A 191 -12.74 -8.06 1.68
N VAL A 192 -13.91 -8.26 1.08
CA VAL A 192 -14.09 -8.96 -0.19
C VAL A 192 -13.54 -8.13 -1.35
N GLY A 193 -12.88 -8.78 -2.30
CA GLY A 193 -12.33 -8.20 -3.51
C GLY A 193 -10.81 -8.00 -3.48
N ALA A 194 -10.22 -7.63 -4.61
CA ALA A 194 -8.83 -7.22 -4.74
C ALA A 194 -8.70 -5.70 -4.58
N VAL A 195 -7.56 -5.22 -4.12
CA VAL A 195 -7.29 -3.78 -3.94
C VAL A 195 -7.24 -3.07 -5.29
N SER A 196 -7.76 -1.85 -5.35
CA SER A 196 -7.74 -0.98 -6.54
C SER A 196 -6.34 -0.69 -7.07
N ASN A 197 -6.27 -0.05 -8.25
CA ASN A 197 -5.05 0.45 -8.88
C ASN A 197 -4.01 -0.65 -9.22
N PRO A 198 -4.37 -1.74 -9.92
CA PRO A 198 -3.44 -2.83 -10.25
C PRO A 198 -2.25 -2.35 -11.09
N ASP A 199 -2.43 -1.34 -11.93
CA ASP A 199 -1.39 -0.77 -12.80
C ASP A 199 -0.39 0.14 -12.09
N HIS A 200 -0.46 0.27 -10.77
CA HIS A 200 0.49 1.09 -10.00
C HIS A 200 1.95 0.70 -10.24
N GLY A 201 2.23 -0.58 -10.38
CA GLY A 201 3.56 -1.12 -10.66
C GLY A 201 4.07 -0.80 -12.07
N ASN A 202 3.16 -0.65 -13.03
CA ASN A 202 3.45 -0.45 -14.44
C ASN A 202 3.78 1.01 -14.80
N ARG A 203 3.71 1.93 -13.81
CA ARG A 203 4.04 3.34 -14.02
C ARG A 203 5.53 3.56 -14.19
N ASN A 204 5.89 4.48 -15.09
CA ASN A 204 7.25 4.99 -15.22
C ASN A 204 7.27 6.49 -14.89
N LEU A 205 8.12 6.89 -13.96
CA LEU A 205 8.18 8.28 -13.47
C LEU A 205 8.91 9.22 -14.44
N GLY A 206 9.64 8.70 -15.44
CA GLY A 206 10.29 9.44 -16.51
C GLY A 206 11.52 10.25 -16.12
N LYS A 207 11.62 10.75 -14.87
CA LYS A 207 12.77 11.54 -14.40
C LYS A 207 13.03 11.37 -12.90
N ALA A 208 14.28 11.51 -12.49
CA ALA A 208 14.72 11.42 -11.08
C ALA A 208 14.02 12.45 -10.16
N GLY A 209 13.74 13.65 -10.65
CA GLY A 209 13.04 14.69 -9.89
C GLY A 209 11.65 14.25 -9.41
N ARG A 210 10.94 13.38 -10.12
CA ARG A 210 9.66 12.84 -9.64
C ARG A 210 9.82 11.95 -8.41
N LYS A 211 10.90 11.18 -8.31
CA LYS A 211 11.22 10.44 -7.08
C LYS A 211 11.48 11.39 -5.92
N ARG A 212 12.16 12.53 -6.18
CA ARG A 212 12.38 13.57 -5.17
C ARG A 212 11.07 14.17 -4.67
N TRP A 213 10.10 14.42 -5.55
CA TRP A 213 8.78 14.89 -5.16
C TRP A 213 8.01 13.89 -4.29
N LEU A 214 8.27 12.60 -4.46
CA LEU A 214 7.71 11.55 -3.61
C LEU A 214 8.39 11.39 -2.25
N GLY A 215 9.49 12.13 -2.01
CA GLY A 215 10.27 12.06 -0.77
C GLY A 215 11.36 10.99 -0.78
N ILE A 216 11.71 10.48 -1.95
CA ILE A 216 12.79 9.51 -2.11
C ILE A 216 14.08 10.26 -2.48
N ARG A 217 15.10 10.16 -1.63
CA ARG A 217 16.42 10.74 -1.88
C ARG A 217 17.28 9.80 -2.75
N PRO A 218 18.31 10.34 -3.43
CA PRO A 218 19.26 9.53 -4.19
C PRO A 218 19.94 8.48 -3.31
N THR A 219 20.30 7.36 -3.92
CA THR A 219 21.06 6.27 -3.27
C THR A 219 22.54 6.42 -3.57
N THR A 220 23.37 6.45 -2.52
CA THR A 220 24.82 6.38 -2.65
C THR A 220 25.24 4.91 -2.65
N ARG A 221 26.11 4.53 -3.60
CA ARG A 221 26.65 3.17 -3.67
C ARG A 221 27.69 2.94 -2.58
N GLY A 222 27.74 1.73 -2.00
CA GLY A 222 28.72 1.40 -0.96
C GLY A 222 30.18 1.63 -1.38
N VAL A 223 30.50 1.41 -2.66
CA VAL A 223 31.84 1.68 -3.23
C VAL A 223 32.26 3.17 -3.16
N ALA A 224 31.29 4.08 -3.14
CA ALA A 224 31.52 5.52 -3.05
C ALA A 224 31.52 6.03 -1.60
N MET A 225 31.48 5.16 -0.63
CA MET A 225 31.51 5.46 0.82
C MET A 225 32.91 5.26 1.38
N ASN A 226 33.12 5.69 2.63
CA ASN A 226 34.33 5.39 3.37
C ASN A 226 34.29 3.96 3.98
N PRO A 227 35.45 3.36 4.35
CA PRO A 227 35.49 2.02 4.94
C PRO A 227 34.65 1.86 6.21
N VAL A 228 34.48 2.93 6.99
CA VAL A 228 33.64 2.94 8.20
C VAL A 228 32.15 2.80 7.90
N ASP A 229 31.73 3.25 6.73
CA ASP A 229 30.31 3.32 6.36
C ASP A 229 29.81 2.08 5.61
N HIS A 230 30.73 1.41 4.88
CA HIS A 230 30.37 0.25 4.09
C HIS A 230 31.58 -0.67 3.85
N PRO A 231 31.40 -2.02 3.84
CA PRO A 231 32.47 -2.99 3.56
C PRO A 231 33.11 -2.85 2.17
N HIS A 232 32.47 -2.17 1.24
CA HIS A 232 33.01 -1.84 -0.10
C HIS A 232 33.65 -0.45 -0.18
N GLY A 233 33.68 0.27 0.93
CA GLY A 233 34.21 1.64 0.99
C GLY A 233 35.73 1.69 0.98
N GLY A 234 36.26 2.87 0.65
CA GLY A 234 37.71 3.15 0.63
C GLY A 234 38.37 3.00 -0.73
N GLY A 235 39.69 3.14 -0.74
CA GLY A 235 40.53 3.13 -1.92
C GLY A 235 40.76 4.52 -2.51
N GLU A 236 41.64 4.60 -3.50
CA GLU A 236 41.96 5.83 -4.24
C GLU A 236 41.25 5.85 -5.58
N GLY A 237 40.57 6.94 -5.90
CA GLY A 237 39.85 7.14 -7.16
C GLY A 237 38.73 6.13 -7.44
N ARG A 238 38.67 5.58 -8.64
CA ARG A 238 37.72 4.56 -9.06
C ARG A 238 38.20 3.17 -8.61
N THR A 239 37.82 2.73 -7.44
CA THR A 239 38.12 1.38 -6.95
C THR A 239 36.97 0.41 -7.23
N SER A 240 37.30 -0.87 -7.34
CA SER A 240 36.32 -1.97 -7.32
C SER A 240 35.89 -2.25 -5.88
N GLY A 241 34.81 -3.04 -5.69
CA GLY A 241 34.33 -3.36 -4.34
C GLY A 241 35.31 -4.18 -3.48
N GLY A 242 36.41 -4.68 -4.04
CA GLY A 242 37.50 -5.38 -3.35
C GLY A 242 37.14 -6.74 -2.75
N ARG A 243 35.89 -7.14 -2.79
CA ARG A 243 35.35 -8.35 -2.18
C ARG A 243 34.03 -8.78 -2.82
N HIS A 244 33.54 -9.94 -2.42
CA HIS A 244 32.23 -10.43 -2.83
C HIS A 244 31.13 -9.43 -2.43
N PRO A 245 30.08 -9.20 -3.26
CA PRO A 245 29.03 -8.22 -2.97
C PRO A 245 28.31 -8.50 -1.65
N VAL A 246 28.31 -7.50 -0.76
CA VAL A 246 27.69 -7.58 0.56
C VAL A 246 26.84 -6.35 0.86
N THR A 247 25.93 -6.48 1.82
CA THR A 247 25.17 -5.38 2.40
C THR A 247 26.04 -4.51 3.29
N PRO A 248 25.57 -3.31 3.74
CA PRO A 248 26.28 -2.51 4.73
C PRO A 248 26.65 -3.25 6.04
N TRP A 249 25.91 -4.29 6.36
CA TRP A 249 26.12 -5.16 7.52
C TRP A 249 26.94 -6.42 7.21
N GLY A 250 27.59 -6.49 6.05
CA GLY A 250 28.44 -7.59 5.65
C GLY A 250 27.77 -8.87 5.17
N LYS A 251 26.45 -8.89 5.06
CA LYS A 251 25.69 -10.07 4.58
C LYS A 251 25.81 -10.21 3.07
N PRO A 252 26.15 -11.42 2.51
CA PRO A 252 26.17 -11.65 1.08
C PRO A 252 24.85 -11.28 0.40
N THR A 253 24.93 -10.59 -0.74
CA THR A 253 23.74 -10.12 -1.50
C THR A 253 23.41 -11.02 -2.70
N LYS A 254 24.29 -11.95 -3.05
CA LYS A 254 24.08 -12.92 -4.14
C LYS A 254 24.06 -14.35 -3.57
N GLY A 255 23.32 -15.24 -4.25
CA GLY A 255 23.27 -16.65 -3.91
C GLY A 255 22.33 -17.03 -2.77
N LYS A 256 21.63 -16.08 -2.14
CA LYS A 256 20.59 -16.34 -1.14
C LYS A 256 19.21 -16.17 -1.74
N ARG A 257 18.26 -16.98 -1.27
CA ARG A 257 16.84 -16.75 -1.55
C ARG A 257 16.43 -15.38 -1.00
N THR A 258 15.74 -14.64 -1.81
CA THR A 258 15.15 -13.34 -1.49
C THR A 258 13.77 -13.51 -0.92
#